data_17336e1b4f77fcb9da9da437ab1530a4
#
_entry.id   17336e1b4f77fcb9da9da437ab1530a4
#
_cell.length_a   1.000
_cell.length_b   1.000
_cell.length_c   1.000
_cell.angle_alpha   90.00
_cell.angle_beta   90.00
_cell.angle_gamma   90.00
#
_symmetry.space_group_name_H-M   'P 1'
#
loop_
_entity.id
_entity.type
_entity.pdbx_description
1 polymer ?
#
loop_
_entity_poly.entity_id
_entity_poly.type
_entity_poly.pdbx_seq_one_letter_code
_entity_poly.pdbx_strand_id
1 'polypeptide(L)'
;YNSLSFKKEKDLVFKDTIVTLLIDNSGSMRGRPITIAAICADILSRTLERCSVKVEILGFTTKNWKGGQSREKWSKNSKPKTPGRLNDLRHIIYKGGDTHWRQAKNNLGLMLKEGLLKENIDGEAITWAYNRLQKRKEERKILMVISGGAPVDDSTLSVNSGDFLEKHLKKTVKFIEEKSDIEILAIGIG
;
A
#
# COMPACT_ATOMS: atom_id res chain seq x y z
N TYR A 1 36.59 28.34 1.05
CA TYR A 1 35.65 27.24 0.88
C TYR A 1 36.04 26.10 1.78
N ASN A 2 35.25 25.84 2.74
CA ASN A 2 35.56 24.89 3.78
C ASN A 2 34.88 23.53 3.48
N SER A 3 35.66 22.47 3.33
CA SER A 3 35.14 21.10 3.12
C SER A 3 34.20 20.66 4.23
N LEU A 4 34.29 21.23 5.42
CA LEU A 4 33.43 20.99 6.56
C LEU A 4 31.99 21.51 6.34
N SER A 5 31.84 22.68 5.70
CA SER A 5 30.54 23.27 5.36
C SER A 5 29.82 22.42 4.32
N PHE A 6 30.56 21.91 3.34
CA PHE A 6 30.01 21.01 2.33
C PHE A 6 29.51 19.70 2.94
N LYS A 7 30.25 19.10 3.89
CA LYS A 7 29.80 17.90 4.60
C LYS A 7 28.55 18.15 5.44
N LYS A 8 28.45 19.29 6.13
CA LYS A 8 27.25 19.64 6.90
C LYS A 8 26.02 19.81 6.03
N GLU A 9 26.13 20.44 4.88
CA GLU A 9 25.03 20.57 3.93
C GLU A 9 24.59 19.20 3.40
N LYS A 10 25.54 18.30 3.13
CA LYS A 10 25.25 16.96 2.65
C LYS A 10 24.55 16.12 3.72
N ASP A 11 24.95 16.22 4.97
CA ASP A 11 24.32 15.52 6.10
C ASP A 11 22.91 16.05 6.38
N LEU A 12 22.64 17.32 6.15
CA LEU A 12 21.31 17.91 6.28
C LEU A 12 20.34 17.47 5.17
N VAL A 13 20.85 17.11 3.98
CA VAL A 13 20.03 16.64 2.84
C VAL A 13 19.66 15.16 2.98
N PHE A 14 20.50 14.36 3.61
CA PHE A 14 20.29 12.92 3.76
C PHE A 14 19.72 12.57 5.14
N LYS A 15 18.45 12.84 5.35
CA LYS A 15 17.75 12.33 6.52
C LYS A 15 17.61 10.83 6.43
N ASP A 16 17.70 10.17 7.58
CA ASP A 16 17.37 8.76 7.70
C ASP A 16 15.93 8.53 7.23
N THR A 17 15.77 7.79 6.15
CA THR A 17 14.50 7.71 5.40
C THR A 17 14.09 6.27 5.19
N ILE A 18 12.79 6.04 5.32
CA ILE A 18 12.13 4.81 4.87
C ILE A 18 11.02 5.14 3.87
N VAL A 19 10.96 4.36 2.81
CA VAL A 19 9.88 4.42 1.81
C VAL A 19 9.09 3.12 1.87
N THR A 20 7.78 3.22 2.04
CA THR A 20 6.88 2.09 1.89
C THR A 20 6.19 2.19 0.53
N LEU A 21 6.36 1.17 -0.29
CA LEU A 21 5.64 0.99 -1.55
C LEU A 21 4.42 0.13 -1.26
N LEU A 22 3.23 0.69 -1.39
CA LEU A 22 1.97 -0.03 -1.23
C LEU A 22 1.33 -0.24 -2.59
N ILE A 23 1.27 -1.49 -3.04
CA ILE A 23 0.90 -1.85 -4.40
C ILE A 23 -0.48 -2.48 -4.44
N ASP A 24 -1.34 -1.93 -5.27
CA ASP A 24 -2.65 -2.48 -5.57
C ASP A 24 -2.50 -3.84 -6.28
N ASN A 25 -3.00 -4.90 -5.66
CA ASN A 25 -3.03 -6.25 -6.21
C ASN A 25 -4.49 -6.66 -6.54
N SER A 26 -5.27 -5.75 -7.11
CA SER A 26 -6.63 -6.02 -7.57
C SER A 26 -6.69 -6.53 -9.00
N GLY A 27 -7.86 -7.01 -9.41
CA GLY A 27 -8.09 -7.51 -10.77
C GLY A 27 -7.83 -6.48 -11.86
N SER A 28 -8.04 -5.19 -11.59
CA SER A 28 -7.73 -4.09 -12.53
C SER A 28 -6.24 -3.96 -12.84
N MET A 29 -5.38 -4.50 -11.99
CA MET A 29 -3.93 -4.52 -12.18
C MET A 29 -3.44 -5.70 -13.04
N ARG A 30 -4.31 -6.63 -13.38
CA ARG A 30 -3.95 -7.83 -14.13
C ARG A 30 -3.26 -7.48 -15.47
N GLY A 31 -2.25 -8.24 -15.82
CA GLY A 31 -1.48 -8.08 -17.05
C GLY A 31 -0.39 -7.02 -16.92
N ARG A 32 -0.41 -6.03 -17.82
CA ARG A 32 0.65 -5.02 -17.89
C ARG A 32 0.81 -4.16 -16.62
N PRO A 33 -0.27 -3.65 -16.00
CA PRO A 33 -0.10 -2.81 -14.81
C PRO A 33 0.65 -3.49 -13.67
N ILE A 34 0.30 -4.72 -13.31
CA ILE A 34 0.97 -5.42 -12.20
C ILE A 34 2.42 -5.77 -12.55
N THR A 35 2.69 -6.08 -13.81
CA THR A 35 4.05 -6.33 -14.29
C THR A 35 4.92 -5.09 -14.16
N ILE A 36 4.41 -3.93 -14.59
CA ILE A 36 5.09 -2.64 -14.46
C ILE A 36 5.31 -2.31 -12.98
N ALA A 37 4.31 -2.50 -12.13
CA ALA A 37 4.42 -2.24 -10.70
C ALA A 37 5.51 -3.10 -10.05
N ALA A 38 5.58 -4.38 -10.39
CA ALA A 38 6.61 -5.29 -9.87
C ALA A 38 8.02 -4.87 -10.31
N ILE A 39 8.18 -4.50 -11.58
CA ILE A 39 9.47 -4.01 -12.11
C ILE A 39 9.87 -2.70 -11.44
N CYS A 40 8.95 -1.75 -11.30
CA CYS A 40 9.22 -0.48 -10.63
C CYS A 40 9.60 -0.68 -9.17
N ALA A 41 8.92 -1.57 -8.46
CA ALA A 41 9.24 -1.90 -7.08
C ALA A 41 10.64 -2.48 -6.94
N ASP A 42 11.04 -3.37 -7.85
CA ASP A 42 12.39 -3.95 -7.88
C ASP A 42 13.46 -2.88 -8.12
N ILE A 43 13.27 -2.05 -9.13
CA ILE A 43 14.22 -0.99 -9.49
C ILE A 43 14.33 0.03 -8.36
N LEU A 44 13.22 0.50 -7.82
CA LEU A 44 13.21 1.48 -6.73
C LEU A 44 13.88 0.91 -5.48
N SER A 45 13.58 -0.33 -5.13
CA SER A 45 14.18 -0.99 -3.98
C SER A 45 15.70 -1.05 -4.09
N ARG A 46 16.22 -1.50 -5.24
CA ARG A 46 17.67 -1.56 -5.48
C ARG A 46 18.32 -0.18 -5.44
N THR A 47 17.71 0.79 -6.11
CA THR A 47 18.25 2.14 -6.24
C THR A 47 18.26 2.87 -4.90
N LEU A 48 17.15 2.83 -4.17
CA LEU A 48 17.02 3.52 -2.89
C LEU A 48 17.90 2.89 -1.81
N GLU A 49 18.03 1.57 -1.78
CA GLU A 49 18.93 0.91 -0.82
C GLU A 49 20.39 1.28 -1.04
N ARG A 50 20.82 1.51 -2.28
CA ARG A 50 22.16 2.02 -2.58
C ARG A 50 22.39 3.43 -2.01
N CYS A 51 21.32 4.19 -1.82
CA CYS A 51 21.36 5.53 -1.21
C CYS A 51 21.12 5.47 0.30
N SER A 52 21.22 4.31 0.92
CA SER A 52 20.96 4.07 2.35
C SER A 52 19.52 4.40 2.77
N VAL A 53 18.57 4.36 1.84
CA VAL A 53 17.14 4.48 2.11
C VAL A 53 16.57 3.08 2.30
N LYS A 54 15.85 2.86 3.39
CA LYS A 54 15.15 1.61 3.61
C LYS A 54 13.87 1.58 2.79
N VAL A 55 13.54 0.41 2.24
CA VAL A 55 12.36 0.22 1.40
C VAL A 55 11.56 -0.95 1.92
N GLU A 56 10.28 -0.70 2.15
CA GLU A 56 9.29 -1.73 2.45
C GLU A 56 8.35 -1.87 1.24
N ILE A 57 8.03 -3.09 0.84
CA ILE A 57 7.13 -3.35 -0.27
C ILE A 57 5.95 -4.16 0.23
N LEU A 58 4.77 -3.57 0.14
CA LEU A 58 3.51 -4.15 0.59
C LEU A 58 2.54 -4.26 -0.58
N GLY A 59 1.63 -5.21 -0.50
CA GLY A 59 0.54 -5.34 -1.46
C GLY A 59 -0.80 -5.51 -0.75
N PHE A 60 -1.86 -5.18 -1.44
CA PHE A 60 -3.20 -5.33 -0.91
C PHE A 60 -4.21 -5.82 -1.95
N THR A 61 -5.06 -6.71 -1.52
CA THR A 61 -6.21 -7.22 -2.27
C THR A 61 -7.23 -7.76 -1.27
N THR A 62 -8.24 -8.46 -1.75
CA THR A 62 -9.16 -9.22 -0.91
C THR A 62 -8.95 -10.72 -1.10
N LYS A 63 -9.40 -11.53 -0.16
CA LYS A 63 -9.30 -12.99 -0.27
C LYS A 63 -10.27 -13.54 -1.29
N ASN A 64 -11.41 -12.89 -1.47
CA ASN A 64 -12.51 -13.35 -2.30
C ASN A 64 -13.00 -12.23 -3.22
N TRP A 65 -13.68 -12.63 -4.31
CA TRP A 65 -14.38 -11.70 -5.18
C TRP A 65 -15.71 -11.23 -4.58
N LYS A 66 -16.34 -12.03 -3.73
CA LYS A 66 -17.72 -11.80 -3.25
C LYS A 66 -17.85 -12.05 -1.74
N GLY A 67 -17.10 -11.35 -0.94
CA GLY A 67 -17.39 -11.15 0.47
C GLY A 67 -16.75 -12.10 1.49
N GLY A 68 -16.60 -13.37 1.24
CA GLY A 68 -15.98 -14.31 2.18
C GLY A 68 -16.65 -14.38 3.56
N GLN A 69 -15.85 -14.61 4.60
CA GLN A 69 -16.33 -14.78 5.98
C GLN A 69 -17.00 -13.52 6.55
N SER A 70 -16.53 -12.34 6.19
CA SER A 70 -17.15 -11.08 6.64
C SER A 70 -18.61 -11.00 6.21
N ARG A 71 -18.90 -11.36 4.97
CA ARG A 71 -20.26 -11.36 4.45
C ARG A 71 -21.12 -12.47 5.06
N GLU A 72 -20.57 -13.65 5.28
CA GLU A 72 -21.26 -14.75 5.94
C GLU A 72 -21.68 -14.38 7.35
N LYS A 73 -20.79 -13.77 8.11
CA LYS A 73 -21.06 -13.29 9.47
C LYS A 73 -22.18 -12.24 9.47
N TRP A 74 -22.14 -11.29 8.54
CA TRP A 74 -23.21 -10.31 8.37
C TRP A 74 -24.56 -10.95 8.06
N SER A 75 -24.58 -11.93 7.16
CA SER A 75 -25.81 -12.65 6.81
C SER A 75 -26.41 -13.42 8.00
N LYS A 76 -25.55 -14.02 8.84
CA LYS A 76 -25.97 -14.73 10.06
C LYS A 76 -26.48 -13.78 11.15
N ASN A 77 -26.07 -12.54 11.17
CA ASN A 77 -26.42 -11.53 12.17
C ASN A 77 -27.60 -10.64 11.71
N SER A 78 -28.57 -11.19 10.99
CA SER A 78 -29.80 -10.49 10.57
C SER A 78 -29.58 -9.33 9.59
N LYS A 79 -28.46 -9.32 8.89
CA LYS A 79 -28.14 -8.34 7.84
C LYS A 79 -28.34 -6.87 8.25
N PRO A 80 -27.64 -6.35 9.29
CA PRO A 80 -27.76 -4.96 9.68
C PRO A 80 -27.54 -4.01 8.49
N LYS A 81 -28.21 -2.87 8.48
CA LYS A 81 -28.06 -1.86 7.43
C LYS A 81 -26.71 -1.18 7.55
N THR A 82 -26.12 -0.80 6.41
CA THR A 82 -24.85 -0.08 6.30
C THR A 82 -23.72 -0.70 7.16
N PRO A 83 -23.38 -1.97 6.90
CA PRO A 83 -22.45 -2.70 7.76
C PRO A 83 -20.98 -2.27 7.63
N GLY A 84 -20.63 -1.50 6.59
CA GLY A 84 -19.24 -1.22 6.23
C GLY A 84 -18.66 -2.31 5.34
N ARG A 85 -17.37 -2.59 5.51
CA ARG A 85 -16.67 -3.59 4.67
C ARG A 85 -17.26 -4.99 4.84
N LEU A 86 -17.54 -5.63 3.72
CA LEU A 86 -18.06 -7.01 3.65
C LEU A 86 -17.18 -7.92 2.79
N ASN A 87 -15.87 -7.82 2.93
CA ASN A 87 -14.93 -8.75 2.33
C ASN A 87 -13.73 -8.95 3.23
N ASP A 88 -13.10 -10.10 3.14
CA ASP A 88 -11.90 -10.40 3.90
C ASP A 88 -10.69 -9.78 3.20
N LEU A 89 -9.89 -9.05 3.96
CA LEU A 89 -8.70 -8.40 3.43
C LEU A 89 -7.53 -9.38 3.30
N ARG A 90 -6.72 -9.17 2.27
CA ARG A 90 -5.40 -9.81 2.13
C ARG A 90 -4.35 -8.71 2.00
N HIS A 91 -3.58 -8.54 3.05
CA HIS A 91 -2.45 -7.62 3.08
C HIS A 91 -1.16 -8.44 3.06
N ILE A 92 -0.27 -8.11 2.12
CA ILE A 92 0.90 -8.94 1.81
C ILE A 92 2.18 -8.14 2.04
N ILE A 93 3.12 -8.72 2.75
CA ILE A 93 4.46 -8.16 2.91
C ILE A 93 5.38 -8.87 1.91
N TYR A 94 5.71 -8.18 0.83
CA TYR A 94 6.66 -8.69 -0.17
C TYR A 94 8.10 -8.48 0.29
N LYS A 95 8.36 -7.36 0.96
CA LYS A 95 9.67 -7.01 1.48
C LYS A 95 9.53 -6.16 2.74
N GLY A 96 10.10 -6.60 3.84
CA GLY A 96 10.20 -5.80 5.06
C GLY A 96 11.25 -4.70 4.93
N GLY A 97 11.10 -3.63 5.72
CA GLY A 97 12.01 -2.49 5.68
C GLY A 97 13.46 -2.80 6.03
N ASP A 98 13.69 -3.82 6.85
CA ASP A 98 15.03 -4.26 7.27
C ASP A 98 15.57 -5.42 6.43
N THR A 99 14.78 -5.93 5.50
CA THR A 99 15.18 -7.01 4.58
C THR A 99 15.88 -6.42 3.36
N HIS A 100 17.05 -6.95 3.00
CA HIS A 100 17.75 -6.53 1.80
C HIS A 100 16.99 -6.99 0.54
N TRP A 101 16.99 -6.18 -0.51
CA TRP A 101 16.24 -6.46 -1.74
C TRP A 101 16.63 -7.83 -2.36
N ARG A 102 17.87 -8.24 -2.25
CA ARG A 102 18.34 -9.55 -2.76
C ARG A 102 17.60 -10.72 -2.14
N GLN A 103 17.24 -10.61 -0.87
CA GLN A 103 16.47 -11.64 -0.17
C GLN A 103 15.00 -11.65 -0.58
N ALA A 104 14.49 -10.50 -0.98
CA ALA A 104 13.07 -10.31 -1.28
C ALA A 104 12.71 -10.36 -2.77
N LYS A 105 13.70 -10.30 -3.68
CA LYS A 105 13.43 -10.20 -5.12
C LYS A 105 12.52 -11.31 -5.68
N ASN A 106 12.64 -12.53 -5.15
CA ASN A 106 11.80 -13.64 -5.58
C ASN A 106 10.34 -13.48 -5.11
N ASN A 107 10.11 -12.77 -4.02
CA ASN A 107 8.77 -12.50 -3.52
C ASN A 107 7.98 -11.57 -4.45
N LEU A 108 8.66 -10.67 -5.16
CA LEU A 108 8.00 -9.78 -6.11
C LEU A 108 7.35 -10.54 -7.27
N GLY A 109 7.92 -11.68 -7.65
CA GLY A 109 7.32 -12.57 -8.64
C GLY A 109 5.97 -13.13 -8.22
N LEU A 110 5.67 -13.17 -6.91
CA LEU A 110 4.36 -13.62 -6.42
C LEU A 110 3.23 -12.68 -6.84
N MET A 111 3.52 -11.40 -7.11
CA MET A 111 2.52 -10.47 -7.64
C MET A 111 1.97 -10.90 -9.00
N LEU A 112 2.77 -11.65 -9.75
CA LEU A 112 2.40 -12.13 -11.08
C LEU A 112 1.66 -13.47 -11.04
N LYS A 113 1.48 -14.03 -9.83
CA LYS A 113 0.81 -15.32 -9.67
C LYS A 113 -0.66 -15.21 -10.04
N GLU A 114 -1.09 -16.08 -10.92
CA GLU A 114 -2.48 -16.17 -11.33
C GLU A 114 -3.39 -16.50 -10.14
N GLY A 115 -4.54 -15.84 -10.09
CA GLY A 115 -5.53 -16.04 -9.03
C GLY A 115 -5.29 -15.22 -7.75
N LEU A 116 -4.18 -14.48 -7.63
CA LEU A 116 -3.94 -13.60 -6.48
C LEU A 116 -4.83 -12.35 -6.52
N LEU A 117 -4.93 -11.73 -7.69
CA LEU A 117 -5.58 -10.43 -7.87
C LEU A 117 -7.10 -10.53 -7.74
N LYS A 118 -7.69 -9.76 -6.83
CA LYS A 118 -9.14 -9.73 -6.59
C LYS A 118 -9.65 -8.29 -6.48
N GLU A 119 -10.36 -7.94 -5.44
CA GLU A 119 -10.90 -6.60 -5.23
C GLU A 119 -9.89 -5.67 -4.52
N ASN A 120 -10.19 -4.36 -4.44
CA ASN A 120 -9.31 -3.41 -3.79
C ASN A 120 -10.06 -2.49 -2.81
N ILE A 121 -9.64 -2.53 -1.57
CA ILE A 121 -10.14 -1.67 -0.49
C ILE A 121 -8.97 -0.82 -0.02
N ASP A 122 -8.77 0.29 -0.71
CA ASP A 122 -7.55 1.11 -0.62
C ASP A 122 -7.40 1.80 0.73
N GLY A 123 -8.49 2.33 1.29
CA GLY A 123 -8.43 3.08 2.55
C GLY A 123 -7.91 2.25 3.73
N GLU A 124 -8.38 1.02 3.88
CA GLU A 124 -7.89 0.13 4.94
C GLU A 124 -6.46 -0.33 4.70
N ALA A 125 -6.07 -0.52 3.44
CA ALA A 125 -4.69 -0.86 3.07
C ALA A 125 -3.73 0.28 3.41
N ILE A 126 -4.11 1.52 3.12
CA ILE A 126 -3.32 2.71 3.46
C ILE A 126 -3.20 2.85 4.98
N THR A 127 -4.26 2.61 5.73
CA THR A 127 -4.24 2.62 7.20
C THR A 127 -3.26 1.57 7.74
N TRP A 128 -3.27 0.39 7.17
CA TRP A 128 -2.33 -0.66 7.54
C TRP A 128 -0.87 -0.25 7.30
N ALA A 129 -0.57 0.27 6.11
CA ALA A 129 0.78 0.75 5.77
C ALA A 129 1.19 1.93 6.67
N TYR A 130 0.29 2.85 6.92
CA TYR A 130 0.49 3.97 7.84
C TYR A 130 0.87 3.49 9.25
N ASN A 131 0.13 2.53 9.79
CA ASN A 131 0.42 1.98 11.11
C ASN A 131 1.78 1.31 11.18
N ARG A 132 2.19 0.65 10.10
CA ARG A 132 3.54 0.07 10.01
C ARG A 132 4.62 1.14 10.00
N LEU A 133 4.44 2.21 9.22
CA LEU A 133 5.38 3.33 9.17
C LEU A 133 5.48 4.08 10.49
N GLN A 134 4.39 4.24 11.22
CA GLN A 134 4.39 4.89 12.54
C GLN A 134 5.29 4.19 13.55
N LYS A 135 5.48 2.90 13.41
CA LYS A 135 6.36 2.10 14.31
C LYS A 135 7.83 2.19 13.94
N ARG A 136 8.16 2.78 12.80
CA ARG A 136 9.55 2.92 12.34
C ARG A 136 10.24 4.08 13.03
N LYS A 137 11.56 3.99 13.11
CA LYS A 137 12.42 4.98 13.81
C LYS A 137 13.00 6.04 12.87
N GLU A 138 12.92 5.83 11.55
CA GLU A 138 13.47 6.76 10.58
C GLU A 138 12.83 8.15 10.72
N GLU A 139 13.63 9.20 10.50
CA GLU A 139 13.18 10.58 10.63
C GLU A 139 12.19 10.97 9.53
N ARG A 140 12.43 10.49 8.31
CA ARG A 140 11.56 10.74 7.16
C ARG A 140 10.86 9.48 6.73
N LYS A 141 9.55 9.54 6.61
CA LYS A 141 8.71 8.41 6.26
C LYS A 141 7.84 8.77 5.06
N ILE A 142 7.96 7.99 4.00
CA ILE A 142 7.25 8.22 2.75
C ILE A 142 6.38 6.99 2.45
N LEU A 143 5.09 7.21 2.24
CA LEU A 143 4.16 6.20 1.77
C LEU A 143 3.82 6.46 0.30
N MET A 144 4.24 5.57 -0.58
CA MET A 144 3.98 5.65 -2.00
C MET A 144 2.95 4.58 -2.38
N VAL A 145 1.77 5.01 -2.82
CA VAL A 145 0.68 4.12 -3.20
C VAL A 145 0.65 3.98 -4.71
N ILE A 146 0.74 2.74 -5.19
CA ILE A 146 0.65 2.42 -6.62
C ILE A 146 -0.70 1.76 -6.85
N SER A 147 -1.58 2.45 -7.58
CA SER A 147 -2.98 2.05 -7.75
C SER A 147 -3.37 1.98 -9.22
N GLY A 148 -4.26 1.04 -9.54
CA GLY A 148 -4.85 0.87 -10.87
C GLY A 148 -6.15 1.63 -11.08
N GLY A 149 -6.70 2.28 -10.04
CA GLY A 149 -7.96 2.99 -10.14
C GLY A 149 -8.66 3.20 -8.80
N ALA A 150 -9.95 3.51 -8.86
CA ALA A 150 -10.77 3.71 -7.67
C ALA A 150 -10.93 2.41 -6.85
N PRO A 151 -11.15 2.52 -5.53
CA PRO A 151 -11.41 1.35 -4.70
C PRO A 151 -12.75 0.70 -5.09
N VAL A 152 -12.72 -0.61 -5.28
CA VAL A 152 -13.90 -1.39 -5.66
C VAL A 152 -13.95 -2.70 -4.87
N ASP A 153 -15.09 -2.94 -4.26
CA ASP A 153 -15.46 -4.23 -3.70
C ASP A 153 -16.97 -4.39 -3.80
N ASP A 154 -17.41 -5.23 -4.71
CA ASP A 154 -18.83 -5.40 -5.01
C ASP A 154 -19.65 -5.80 -3.78
N SER A 155 -19.11 -6.68 -2.93
CA SER A 155 -19.80 -7.09 -1.72
C SER A 155 -20.08 -5.94 -0.77
N THR A 156 -19.11 -5.06 -0.57
CA THR A 156 -19.25 -3.85 0.27
C THR A 156 -20.19 -2.83 -0.35
N LEU A 157 -19.99 -2.53 -1.63
CA LEU A 157 -20.76 -1.48 -2.33
C LEU A 157 -22.23 -1.88 -2.57
N SER A 158 -22.53 -3.18 -2.56
CA SER A 158 -23.93 -3.64 -2.75
C SER A 158 -24.85 -3.30 -1.58
N VAL A 159 -24.31 -3.05 -0.39
CA VAL A 159 -25.09 -2.84 0.85
C VAL A 159 -24.74 -1.53 1.58
N ASN A 160 -23.80 -0.76 1.06
CA ASN A 160 -23.45 0.58 1.51
C ASN A 160 -23.70 1.57 0.38
N SER A 161 -23.46 2.87 0.61
CA SER A 161 -23.54 3.83 -0.49
C SER A 161 -22.51 3.52 -1.58
N GLY A 162 -22.82 3.83 -2.84
CA GLY A 162 -21.93 3.55 -3.97
C GLY A 162 -20.57 4.23 -3.89
N ASP A 163 -20.46 5.30 -3.12
CA ASP A 163 -19.22 6.06 -2.89
C ASP A 163 -18.56 5.77 -1.52
N PHE A 164 -19.03 4.73 -0.81
CA PHE A 164 -18.54 4.40 0.53
C PHE A 164 -17.01 4.21 0.59
N LEU A 165 -16.48 3.39 -0.29
CA LEU A 165 -15.04 3.10 -0.31
C LEU A 165 -14.21 4.31 -0.75
N GLU A 166 -14.70 5.09 -1.68
CA GLU A 166 -14.03 6.30 -2.15
C GLU A 166 -14.01 7.39 -1.09
N LYS A 167 -15.11 7.60 -0.39
CA LYS A 167 -15.18 8.53 0.76
C LYS A 167 -14.23 8.12 1.87
N HIS A 168 -14.19 6.83 2.19
CA HIS A 168 -13.28 6.30 3.21
C HIS A 168 -11.82 6.52 2.80
N LEU A 169 -11.47 6.26 1.54
CA LEU A 169 -10.14 6.51 1.01
C LEU A 169 -9.74 7.99 1.16
N LYS A 170 -10.58 8.91 0.72
CA LYS A 170 -10.33 10.34 0.82
C LYS A 170 -10.13 10.80 2.27
N LYS A 171 -10.97 10.30 3.16
CA LYS A 171 -10.86 10.61 4.60
C LYS A 171 -9.56 10.10 5.20
N THR A 172 -9.14 8.90 4.84
CA THR A 172 -7.88 8.30 5.31
C THR A 172 -6.66 9.09 4.82
N VAL A 173 -6.62 9.42 3.55
CA VAL A 173 -5.52 10.22 2.96
C VAL A 173 -5.44 11.60 3.62
N LYS A 174 -6.57 12.26 3.77
CA LYS A 174 -6.65 13.57 4.42
C LYS A 174 -6.15 13.52 5.87
N PHE A 175 -6.52 12.49 6.61
CA PHE A 175 -6.03 12.29 7.98
C PHE A 175 -4.50 12.19 8.02
N ILE A 176 -3.90 11.39 7.14
CA ILE A 176 -2.45 11.22 7.09
C ILE A 176 -1.74 12.53 6.73
N GLU A 177 -2.26 13.26 5.74
CA GLU A 177 -1.68 14.54 5.31
C GLU A 177 -1.77 15.62 6.39
N GLU A 178 -2.88 15.70 7.11
CA GLU A 178 -3.12 16.77 8.07
C GLU A 178 -2.63 16.46 9.49
N LYS A 179 -2.63 15.18 9.89
CA LYS A 179 -2.40 14.75 11.28
C LYS A 179 -1.11 13.97 11.49
N SER A 180 -0.30 13.77 10.44
CA SER A 180 0.97 13.07 10.56
C SER A 180 2.08 13.73 9.75
N ASP A 181 3.33 13.35 10.06
CA ASP A 181 4.50 13.79 9.31
C ASP A 181 4.84 12.85 8.15
N ILE A 182 4.04 11.82 7.92
CA ILE A 182 4.23 10.88 6.82
C ILE A 182 3.84 11.57 5.51
N GLU A 183 4.77 11.58 4.56
CA GLU A 183 4.51 12.05 3.21
C GLU A 183 3.80 10.95 2.43
N ILE A 184 2.65 11.25 1.86
CA ILE A 184 1.89 10.29 1.05
C ILE A 184 1.88 10.74 -0.41
N LEU A 185 2.24 9.82 -1.31
CA LEU A 185 2.25 10.01 -2.76
C LEU A 185 1.43 8.92 -3.43
N ALA A 186 0.68 9.26 -4.45
CA ALA A 186 -0.08 8.29 -5.24
C ALA A 186 0.41 8.28 -6.68
N ILE A 187 0.60 7.07 -7.22
CA ILE A 187 0.99 6.83 -8.60
C ILE A 187 -0.10 5.99 -9.26
N GLY A 188 -0.74 6.52 -10.29
CA GLY A 188 -1.71 5.78 -11.09
C GLY A 188 -1.02 4.99 -12.20
N ILE A 189 -1.38 3.72 -12.33
CA ILE A 189 -0.97 2.83 -13.43
C ILE A 189 -2.23 2.23 -14.04
N GLY A 190 -2.45 2.45 -15.32
CA GLY A 190 -3.67 1.90 -15.92
C GLY A 190 -3.85 2.27 -17.34
#